data_6a9b62f4d396bdc7d31effc8d6548ad6
#
_entry.id   6a9b62f4d396bdc7d31effc8d6548ad6
#
_cell.length_a   1.000
_cell.length_b   1.000
_cell.length_c   1.000
_cell.angle_alpha   90.00
_cell.angle_beta   90.00
_cell.angle_gamma   90.00
#
_symmetry.space_group_name_H-M   'P 1'
#
loop_
_entity.id
_entity.type
_entity.pdbx_description
1 polymer ?
#
loop_
_entity_poly.entity_id
_entity_poly.type
_entity_poly.pdbx_seq_one_letter_code
_entity_poly.pdbx_strand_id
1 'polypeptide(L)'
;MKELLVGALAVLGLAASVSASEGSIAWDKFPQERMANVAALQSGAQLFVNYCLNCHSAGYMRFNRLRDIGLSENQIKSNLLFTTDKVGETMKVALDPKQAKEWFGALPPDLTVIARSRADVAKGSGADYLYTYLRSYYRDPVKATGWNNLAFPNVGMPHVLWELQGQRSAKFVDAKDPHDTSKTVRRFEAYETITPGRLSPLEYDETVADLVAYLQWMGEPAQGQRVRVGVWVLIFLGLVIVIAWRLNASYWKDVK
;
A
#
# COMPACT_ATOMS: atom_id res chain seq x y z
N MET A 1 43.53 -11.01 -26.83
CA MET A 1 42.82 -10.26 -25.79
C MET A 1 41.86 -9.18 -26.33
N LYS A 2 41.84 -8.86 -27.62
CA LYS A 2 40.89 -7.89 -28.23
C LYS A 2 39.56 -8.50 -28.65
N GLU A 3 39.54 -9.79 -28.90
CA GLU A 3 38.32 -10.50 -29.37
C GLU A 3 37.32 -10.86 -28.27
N LEU A 4 37.75 -10.82 -26.98
CA LEU A 4 36.89 -11.16 -25.82
C LEU A 4 36.06 -9.95 -25.30
N LEU A 5 36.39 -8.74 -25.71
CA LEU A 5 35.67 -7.50 -25.29
C LEU A 5 34.47 -7.16 -26.18
N VAL A 6 34.40 -7.70 -27.41
CA VAL A 6 33.29 -7.44 -28.32
C VAL A 6 32.08 -8.33 -28.02
N GLY A 7 32.30 -9.51 -27.44
CA GLY A 7 31.22 -10.42 -27.06
C GLY A 7 30.41 -10.00 -25.82
N ALA A 8 30.97 -9.16 -24.94
CA ALA A 8 30.31 -8.76 -23.69
C ALA A 8 29.33 -7.57 -23.84
N LEU A 9 29.43 -6.81 -24.95
CA LEU A 9 28.53 -5.65 -25.21
C LEU A 9 27.25 -6.05 -25.95
N ALA A 10 27.16 -7.25 -26.53
CA ALA A 10 25.99 -7.68 -27.29
C ALA A 10 24.87 -8.29 -26.41
N VAL A 11 25.12 -8.55 -25.13
CA VAL A 11 24.12 -9.17 -24.22
C VAL A 11 23.29 -8.15 -23.44
N LEU A 12 23.66 -6.86 -23.46
CA LEU A 12 22.93 -5.80 -22.73
C LEU A 12 21.79 -5.15 -23.50
N GLY A 13 21.44 -5.66 -24.67
CA GLY A 13 20.45 -5.05 -25.58
C GLY A 13 19.03 -5.64 -25.55
N LEU A 14 18.74 -6.66 -24.73
CA LEU A 14 17.40 -7.17 -24.56
C LEU A 14 16.75 -6.59 -23.27
N ALA A 15 16.59 -5.28 -23.23
CA ALA A 15 15.57 -4.69 -22.39
C ALA A 15 14.22 -5.18 -22.92
N ALA A 16 13.66 -6.19 -22.23
CA ALA A 16 12.29 -6.63 -22.45
C ALA A 16 11.40 -5.39 -22.31
N SER A 17 10.78 -4.99 -23.42
CA SER A 17 9.69 -4.03 -23.44
C SER A 17 8.60 -4.62 -22.53
N VAL A 18 8.54 -4.16 -21.29
CA VAL A 18 7.38 -4.39 -20.43
C VAL A 18 6.25 -3.66 -21.13
N SER A 19 5.43 -4.41 -21.87
CA SER A 19 4.18 -3.91 -22.40
C SER A 19 3.40 -3.37 -21.22
N ALA A 20 3.27 -2.06 -21.12
CA ALA A 20 2.36 -1.41 -20.21
C ALA A 20 0.97 -2.02 -20.48
N SER A 21 0.41 -2.74 -19.51
CA SER A 21 -0.90 -3.32 -19.64
C SER A 21 -1.89 -2.19 -19.93
N GLU A 22 -2.65 -2.34 -21.01
CA GLU A 22 -3.74 -1.46 -21.37
C GLU A 22 -4.59 -1.18 -20.12
N GLY A 23 -4.72 0.10 -19.75
CA GLY A 23 -5.71 0.54 -18.76
C GLY A 23 -5.24 0.97 -17.39
N SER A 24 -3.94 1.09 -17.09
CA SER A 24 -3.55 1.60 -15.77
C SER A 24 -3.74 3.11 -15.68
N ILE A 25 -4.67 3.55 -14.83
CA ILE A 25 -4.82 4.96 -14.48
C ILE A 25 -3.60 5.46 -13.68
N ALA A 26 -3.34 6.76 -13.75
CA ALA A 26 -2.36 7.39 -12.85
C ALA A 26 -2.82 7.22 -11.40
N TRP A 27 -1.87 7.03 -10.49
CA TRP A 27 -2.22 6.91 -9.08
C TRP A 27 -2.43 8.28 -8.45
N ASP A 28 -3.54 8.41 -7.73
CA ASP A 28 -3.84 9.58 -6.93
C ASP A 28 -2.84 9.68 -5.77
N LYS A 29 -2.44 10.91 -5.44
CA LYS A 29 -1.54 11.13 -4.32
C LYS A 29 -2.26 10.92 -3.00
N PHE A 30 -1.70 10.04 -2.18
CA PHE A 30 -2.17 9.83 -0.82
C PHE A 30 -1.86 11.08 0.04
N PRO A 31 -2.83 11.59 0.83
CA PRO A 31 -2.63 12.75 1.71
C PRO A 31 -1.74 12.37 2.91
N GLN A 32 -0.43 12.62 2.79
CA GLN A 32 0.60 12.19 3.75
C GLN A 32 0.43 12.78 5.15
N GLU A 33 -0.25 13.90 5.29
CA GLU A 33 -0.59 14.54 6.57
C GLU A 33 -1.44 13.64 7.47
N ARG A 34 -2.21 12.70 6.91
CA ARG A 34 -2.98 11.69 7.66
C ARG A 34 -2.09 10.80 8.53
N MET A 35 -0.83 10.61 8.15
CA MET A 35 0.14 9.82 8.92
C MET A 35 0.47 10.44 10.29
N ALA A 36 0.38 11.76 10.42
CA ALA A 36 0.61 12.48 11.67
C ALA A 36 -0.69 12.64 12.50
N ASN A 37 -1.84 12.31 11.94
CA ASN A 37 -3.13 12.45 12.60
C ASN A 37 -3.50 11.15 13.35
N VAL A 38 -3.41 11.18 14.67
CA VAL A 38 -3.72 10.01 15.53
C VAL A 38 -5.17 9.57 15.36
N ALA A 39 -6.12 10.48 15.22
CA ALA A 39 -7.53 10.15 15.01
C ALA A 39 -7.74 9.43 13.67
N ALA A 40 -7.05 9.85 12.61
CA ALA A 40 -7.07 9.17 11.31
C ALA A 40 -6.50 7.74 11.43
N LEU A 41 -5.40 7.54 12.16
CA LEU A 41 -4.84 6.21 12.39
C LEU A 41 -5.78 5.29 13.19
N GLN A 42 -6.48 5.83 14.18
CA GLN A 42 -7.47 5.10 14.97
C GLN A 42 -8.70 4.72 14.12
N SER A 43 -9.22 5.66 13.33
CA SER A 43 -10.30 5.42 12.36
C SER A 43 -9.89 4.35 11.34
N GLY A 44 -8.69 4.47 10.79
CA GLY A 44 -8.13 3.49 9.86
C GLY A 44 -7.97 2.09 10.47
N ALA A 45 -7.56 2.00 11.74
CA ALA A 45 -7.48 0.73 12.48
C ALA A 45 -8.86 0.09 12.64
N GLN A 46 -9.89 0.87 12.95
CA GLN A 46 -11.26 0.39 13.05
C GLN A 46 -11.78 -0.11 11.70
N LEU A 47 -11.53 0.62 10.63
CA LEU A 47 -11.90 0.21 9.27
C LEU A 47 -11.19 -1.09 8.87
N PHE A 48 -9.88 -1.20 9.15
CA PHE A 48 -9.11 -2.41 8.89
C PHE A 48 -9.71 -3.63 9.58
N VAL A 49 -9.98 -3.53 10.88
CA VAL A 49 -10.53 -4.65 11.66
C VAL A 49 -11.92 -5.05 11.18
N ASN A 50 -12.78 -4.07 10.83
CA ASN A 50 -14.17 -4.35 10.45
C ASN A 50 -14.33 -4.82 8.99
N TYR A 51 -13.49 -4.34 8.06
CA TYR A 51 -13.66 -4.61 6.63
C TYR A 51 -12.58 -5.49 6.02
N CYS A 52 -11.35 -5.49 6.56
CA CYS A 52 -10.21 -6.17 5.94
C CYS A 52 -9.82 -7.46 6.68
N LEU A 53 -9.81 -7.44 8.02
CA LEU A 53 -9.34 -8.55 8.85
C LEU A 53 -10.21 -9.81 8.74
N ASN A 54 -11.38 -9.72 8.15
CA ASN A 54 -12.22 -10.89 7.87
C ASN A 54 -11.62 -11.83 6.82
N CYS A 55 -10.82 -11.29 5.89
CA CYS A 55 -10.18 -12.04 4.81
C CYS A 55 -8.66 -11.91 4.79
N HIS A 56 -8.12 -10.81 5.28
CA HIS A 56 -6.70 -10.48 5.23
C HIS A 56 -6.07 -10.47 6.62
N SER A 57 -5.09 -11.32 6.86
CA SER A 57 -4.27 -11.22 8.07
C SER A 57 -3.32 -10.02 8.00
N ALA A 58 -2.91 -9.53 9.16
CA ALA A 58 -1.73 -8.73 9.40
C ALA A 58 -0.84 -9.49 10.40
N GLY A 59 -0.23 -10.59 9.93
CA GLY A 59 0.40 -11.61 10.76
C GLY A 59 1.63 -11.14 11.52
N TYR A 60 2.22 -10.00 11.16
CA TYR A 60 3.34 -9.40 11.89
C TYR A 60 2.91 -8.22 12.77
N MET A 61 1.61 -7.86 12.78
CA MET A 61 1.04 -6.81 13.63
C MET A 61 0.32 -7.43 14.82
N ARG A 62 0.63 -6.96 16.03
CA ARG A 62 -0.05 -7.37 17.26
C ARG A 62 -1.08 -6.33 17.67
N PHE A 63 -2.20 -6.75 18.27
CA PHE A 63 -3.24 -5.82 18.72
C PHE A 63 -2.72 -4.83 19.77
N ASN A 64 -1.77 -5.21 20.64
CA ASN A 64 -1.21 -4.32 21.64
C ASN A 64 -0.42 -3.13 21.06
N ARG A 65 0.02 -3.22 19.78
CA ARG A 65 0.67 -2.11 19.08
C ARG A 65 -0.27 -0.94 18.77
N LEU A 66 -1.58 -1.17 18.81
CA LEU A 66 -2.56 -0.09 18.68
C LEU A 66 -2.48 0.93 19.84
N ARG A 67 -1.77 0.60 20.92
CA ARG A 67 -1.43 1.55 22.00
C ARG A 67 -0.49 2.66 21.50
N ASP A 68 0.32 2.39 20.48
CA ASP A 68 1.25 3.35 19.89
C ASP A 68 0.52 4.47 19.14
N ILE A 69 -0.73 4.26 18.78
CA ILE A 69 -1.65 5.28 18.21
C ILE A 69 -2.66 5.77 19.24
N GLY A 70 -2.36 5.63 20.53
CA GLY A 70 -3.10 6.25 21.63
C GLY A 70 -4.33 5.48 22.11
N LEU A 71 -4.58 4.24 21.67
CA LEU A 71 -5.69 3.44 22.18
C LEU A 71 -5.30 2.77 23.49
N SER A 72 -6.18 2.83 24.50
CA SER A 72 -6.02 2.06 25.73
C SER A 72 -6.30 0.56 25.48
N GLU A 73 -5.77 -0.30 26.36
CA GLU A 73 -6.01 -1.73 26.27
C GLU A 73 -7.51 -2.08 26.33
N ASN A 74 -8.27 -1.37 27.15
CA ASN A 74 -9.71 -1.57 27.26
C ASN A 74 -10.43 -1.20 25.96
N GLN A 75 -10.04 -0.10 25.29
CA GLN A 75 -10.61 0.27 24.00
C GLN A 75 -10.29 -0.77 22.92
N ILE A 76 -9.06 -1.31 22.92
CA ILE A 76 -8.67 -2.37 22.00
C ILE A 76 -9.51 -3.62 22.22
N LYS A 77 -9.64 -4.07 23.49
CA LYS A 77 -10.41 -5.26 23.84
C LYS A 77 -11.89 -5.13 23.50
N SER A 78 -12.48 -3.98 23.78
CA SER A 78 -13.93 -3.80 23.59
C SER A 78 -14.33 -3.57 22.13
N ASN A 79 -13.45 -2.97 21.30
CA ASN A 79 -13.86 -2.46 20.00
C ASN A 79 -13.11 -3.05 18.80
N LEU A 80 -11.96 -3.72 19.01
CA LEU A 80 -11.10 -4.15 17.92
C LEU A 80 -10.63 -5.60 18.04
N LEU A 81 -10.76 -6.26 19.20
CA LEU A 81 -10.23 -7.59 19.46
C LEU A 81 -11.30 -8.66 19.18
N PHE A 82 -11.56 -8.96 17.91
CA PHE A 82 -12.62 -9.89 17.52
C PHE A 82 -12.11 -11.29 17.15
N THR A 83 -10.80 -11.43 16.83
CA THR A 83 -10.24 -12.68 16.31
C THR A 83 -9.46 -13.48 17.38
N THR A 84 -9.30 -12.93 18.58
CA THR A 84 -8.57 -13.53 19.71
C THR A 84 -8.98 -12.89 21.03
N ASP A 85 -8.68 -13.53 22.17
CA ASP A 85 -8.92 -12.98 23.50
C ASP A 85 -7.70 -12.24 24.09
N LYS A 86 -6.55 -12.27 23.42
CA LYS A 86 -5.28 -11.73 23.93
C LYS A 86 -4.74 -10.60 23.07
N VAL A 87 -4.61 -9.42 23.63
CA VAL A 87 -4.03 -8.25 22.94
C VAL A 87 -2.58 -8.46 22.48
N GLY A 88 -1.86 -9.41 23.05
CA GLY A 88 -0.51 -9.77 22.63
C GLY A 88 -0.45 -10.62 21.36
N GLU A 89 -1.58 -11.17 20.90
CA GLU A 89 -1.65 -11.95 19.68
C GLU A 89 -1.57 -11.07 18.43
N THR A 90 -1.19 -11.70 17.31
CA THR A 90 -1.15 -11.04 16.02
C THR A 90 -2.53 -11.00 15.37
N MET A 91 -2.75 -10.05 14.48
CA MET A 91 -4.01 -9.86 13.75
C MET A 91 -4.14 -10.92 12.64
N LYS A 92 -4.65 -12.09 13.00
CA LYS A 92 -4.83 -13.22 12.09
C LYS A 92 -6.29 -13.46 11.80
N VAL A 93 -6.58 -13.78 10.56
CA VAL A 93 -7.90 -14.28 10.12
C VAL A 93 -8.01 -15.77 10.42
N ALA A 94 -9.24 -16.23 10.73
CA ALA A 94 -9.54 -17.64 10.91
C ALA A 94 -9.67 -18.43 9.59
N LEU A 95 -9.63 -17.73 8.45
CA LEU A 95 -9.78 -18.33 7.12
C LEU A 95 -8.63 -19.30 6.81
N ASP A 96 -8.98 -20.56 6.55
CA ASP A 96 -8.00 -21.56 6.11
C ASP A 96 -7.46 -21.24 4.71
N PRO A 97 -6.12 -21.29 4.50
CA PRO A 97 -5.51 -20.95 3.21
C PRO A 97 -5.96 -21.82 2.04
N LYS A 98 -6.29 -23.10 2.27
CA LYS A 98 -6.77 -24.01 1.20
C LYS A 98 -8.19 -23.64 0.81
N GLN A 99 -9.06 -23.44 1.81
CA GLN A 99 -10.44 -22.98 1.60
C GLN A 99 -10.48 -21.61 0.92
N ALA A 100 -9.63 -20.68 1.35
CA ALA A 100 -9.52 -19.36 0.71
C ALA A 100 -9.20 -19.47 -0.79
N LYS A 101 -8.24 -20.33 -1.15
CA LYS A 101 -7.87 -20.57 -2.54
C LYS A 101 -9.00 -21.24 -3.35
N GLU A 102 -9.73 -22.13 -2.71
CA GLU A 102 -10.89 -22.81 -3.32
C GLU A 102 -12.05 -21.83 -3.57
N TRP A 103 -12.37 -20.97 -2.58
CA TRP A 103 -13.51 -20.06 -2.66
C TRP A 103 -13.24 -18.81 -3.50
N PHE A 104 -12.03 -18.28 -3.45
CA PHE A 104 -11.67 -16.99 -4.09
C PHE A 104 -10.75 -17.15 -5.30
N GLY A 105 -10.30 -18.36 -5.61
CA GLY A 105 -9.29 -18.60 -6.66
C GLY A 105 -7.87 -18.19 -6.26
N ALA A 106 -7.70 -17.44 -5.18
CA ALA A 106 -6.41 -16.98 -4.65
C ALA A 106 -6.48 -16.80 -3.13
N LEU A 107 -5.34 -16.91 -2.47
CA LEU A 107 -5.22 -16.56 -1.05
C LEU A 107 -5.15 -15.01 -0.92
N PRO A 108 -6.04 -14.38 -0.12
CA PRO A 108 -5.90 -12.97 0.20
C PRO A 108 -4.54 -12.68 0.82
N PRO A 109 -3.77 -11.70 0.31
CA PRO A 109 -2.43 -11.42 0.82
C PRO A 109 -2.48 -10.86 2.25
N ASP A 110 -1.40 -11.11 3.02
CA ASP A 110 -1.17 -10.44 4.30
C ASP A 110 -0.95 -8.94 4.08
N LEU A 111 -1.61 -8.11 4.90
CA LEU A 111 -1.60 -6.66 4.74
C LEU A 111 -0.57 -5.94 5.61
N THR A 112 0.22 -6.64 6.45
CA THR A 112 1.17 -5.99 7.36
C THR A 112 2.08 -4.98 6.67
N VAL A 113 2.63 -5.33 5.52
CA VAL A 113 3.57 -4.48 4.75
C VAL A 113 3.05 -4.10 3.37
N ILE A 114 1.74 -4.17 3.16
CA ILE A 114 1.14 -3.98 1.84
C ILE A 114 1.48 -2.62 1.23
N ALA A 115 1.46 -1.55 2.02
CA ALA A 115 1.81 -0.20 1.58
C ALA A 115 3.27 -0.06 1.14
N ARG A 116 4.16 -0.98 1.55
CA ARG A 116 5.54 -1.02 1.08
C ARG A 116 5.70 -1.91 -0.15
N SER A 117 5.04 -3.06 -0.17
CA SER A 117 5.16 -4.04 -1.25
C SER A 117 4.50 -3.60 -2.56
N ARG A 118 3.59 -2.62 -2.51
CA ARG A 118 2.86 -2.09 -3.68
C ARG A 118 3.47 -0.81 -4.25
N ALA A 119 4.62 -0.37 -3.75
CA ALA A 119 5.33 0.77 -4.34
C ALA A 119 5.87 0.40 -5.74
N ASP A 120 5.78 1.35 -6.65
CA ASP A 120 6.32 1.27 -8.01
C ASP A 120 7.09 2.55 -8.29
N VAL A 121 8.38 2.41 -8.65
CA VAL A 121 9.29 3.56 -8.86
C VAL A 121 8.76 4.51 -9.94
N ALA A 122 8.08 3.99 -10.96
CA ALA A 122 7.56 4.78 -12.06
C ALA A 122 6.19 5.41 -11.78
N LYS A 123 5.40 4.83 -10.84
CA LYS A 123 4.01 5.23 -10.62
C LYS A 123 3.79 5.96 -9.29
N GLY A 124 4.50 5.58 -8.23
CA GLY A 124 4.35 6.20 -6.93
C GLY A 124 4.52 5.27 -5.74
N SER A 125 4.19 5.76 -4.55
CA SER A 125 4.25 4.99 -3.31
C SER A 125 3.16 3.91 -3.28
N GLY A 126 3.36 2.88 -2.43
CA GLY A 126 2.31 1.89 -2.22
C GLY A 126 1.08 2.46 -1.52
N ALA A 127 1.21 3.56 -0.78
CA ALA A 127 0.06 4.30 -0.26
C ALA A 127 -0.74 4.99 -1.39
N ASP A 128 -0.07 5.60 -2.38
CA ASP A 128 -0.72 6.15 -3.58
C ASP A 128 -1.50 5.03 -4.31
N TYR A 129 -0.87 3.85 -4.46
CA TYR A 129 -1.53 2.69 -5.06
C TYR A 129 -2.79 2.28 -4.29
N LEU A 130 -2.68 2.06 -2.98
CA LEU A 130 -3.81 1.60 -2.16
C LEU A 130 -4.94 2.63 -2.11
N TYR A 131 -4.61 3.92 -2.04
CA TYR A 131 -5.56 5.00 -2.07
C TYR A 131 -6.33 5.06 -3.39
N THR A 132 -5.62 4.91 -4.51
CA THR A 132 -6.23 4.81 -5.84
C THR A 132 -7.05 3.53 -5.99
N TYR A 133 -6.48 2.39 -5.59
CA TYR A 133 -7.10 1.06 -5.72
C TYR A 133 -8.45 1.00 -5.01
N LEU A 134 -8.52 1.38 -3.73
CA LEU A 134 -9.75 1.31 -2.95
C LEU A 134 -10.83 2.29 -3.43
N ARG A 135 -10.43 3.35 -4.15
CA ARG A 135 -11.30 4.38 -4.72
C ARG A 135 -11.66 4.15 -6.18
N SER A 136 -11.17 3.11 -6.82
CA SER A 136 -11.36 2.90 -8.27
C SER A 136 -12.20 1.67 -8.64
N TYR A 137 -12.94 1.13 -7.69
CA TYR A 137 -13.90 0.07 -7.93
C TYR A 137 -15.15 0.55 -8.70
N TYR A 138 -15.68 -0.33 -9.55
CA TYR A 138 -16.94 -0.14 -10.27
C TYR A 138 -17.65 -1.47 -10.52
N ARG A 139 -18.96 -1.41 -10.78
CA ARG A 139 -19.78 -2.58 -11.13
C ARG A 139 -19.43 -3.06 -12.53
N ASP A 140 -19.16 -4.35 -12.63
CA ASP A 140 -18.88 -5.03 -13.90
C ASP A 140 -19.59 -6.40 -13.87
N PRO A 141 -20.79 -6.52 -14.48
CA PRO A 141 -21.59 -7.75 -14.41
C PRO A 141 -20.92 -8.94 -15.12
N VAL A 142 -19.91 -8.70 -15.95
CA VAL A 142 -19.16 -9.79 -16.62
C VAL A 142 -18.19 -10.50 -15.67
N LYS A 143 -17.83 -9.85 -14.57
CA LYS A 143 -16.91 -10.42 -13.58
C LYS A 143 -17.63 -11.30 -12.57
N ALA A 144 -16.99 -12.39 -12.14
CA ALA A 144 -17.56 -13.35 -11.18
C ALA A 144 -17.99 -12.69 -9.87
N THR A 145 -17.24 -11.70 -9.38
CA THR A 145 -17.57 -10.92 -8.17
C THR A 145 -18.62 -9.83 -8.44
N GLY A 146 -18.94 -9.54 -9.70
CA GLY A 146 -19.74 -8.39 -10.10
C GLY A 146 -19.02 -7.04 -9.98
N TRP A 147 -17.70 -7.06 -9.74
CA TRP A 147 -16.87 -5.87 -9.54
C TRP A 147 -15.60 -5.91 -10.38
N ASN A 148 -15.14 -4.75 -10.81
CA ASN A 148 -13.85 -4.55 -11.44
C ASN A 148 -13.18 -3.28 -10.88
N ASN A 149 -11.93 -3.03 -11.26
CA ASN A 149 -11.14 -1.94 -10.70
C ASN A 149 -10.27 -1.30 -11.78
N LEU A 150 -10.18 0.04 -11.81
CA LEU A 150 -9.38 0.74 -12.80
C LEU A 150 -7.87 0.67 -12.53
N ALA A 151 -7.47 0.64 -11.26
CA ALA A 151 -6.06 0.54 -10.89
C ALA A 151 -5.52 -0.90 -11.01
N PHE A 152 -6.40 -1.89 -10.90
CA PHE A 152 -6.08 -3.31 -11.03
C PHE A 152 -7.17 -4.04 -11.83
N PRO A 153 -7.15 -3.96 -13.16
CA PRO A 153 -8.14 -4.63 -14.02
C PRO A 153 -8.21 -6.13 -13.76
N ASN A 154 -9.43 -6.67 -13.87
CA ASN A 154 -9.73 -8.08 -13.59
C ASN A 154 -9.47 -8.49 -12.13
N VAL A 155 -9.71 -7.59 -11.19
CA VAL A 155 -9.55 -7.84 -9.76
C VAL A 155 -10.43 -9.00 -9.27
N GLY A 156 -9.80 -9.93 -8.53
CA GLY A 156 -10.54 -11.02 -7.87
C GLY A 156 -11.17 -10.60 -6.54
N MET A 157 -10.61 -9.58 -5.85
CA MET A 157 -11.16 -9.06 -4.60
C MET A 157 -12.46 -8.30 -4.87
N PRO A 158 -13.58 -8.63 -4.19
CA PRO A 158 -14.80 -7.84 -4.29
C PRO A 158 -14.63 -6.47 -3.63
N HIS A 159 -15.49 -5.52 -3.97
CA HIS A 159 -15.50 -4.20 -3.34
C HIS A 159 -16.12 -4.26 -1.95
N VAL A 160 -15.28 -4.46 -0.91
CA VAL A 160 -15.76 -4.62 0.48
C VAL A 160 -16.31 -3.31 1.09
N LEU A 161 -15.96 -2.15 0.55
CA LEU A 161 -16.40 -0.84 1.03
C LEU A 161 -17.61 -0.29 0.24
N TRP A 162 -18.32 -1.12 -0.52
CA TRP A 162 -19.40 -0.69 -1.41
C TRP A 162 -20.55 0.01 -0.69
N GLU A 163 -20.85 -0.38 0.55
CA GLU A 163 -21.89 0.31 1.34
C GLU A 163 -21.53 1.75 1.66
N LEU A 164 -20.24 2.01 1.88
CA LEU A 164 -19.72 3.35 2.15
C LEU A 164 -19.68 4.19 0.88
N GLN A 165 -19.12 3.64 -0.21
CA GLN A 165 -18.95 4.33 -1.48
C GLN A 165 -20.23 4.46 -2.31
N GLY A 166 -21.13 3.48 -2.23
CA GLY A 166 -22.20 3.27 -3.19
C GLY A 166 -21.76 2.42 -4.39
N GLN A 167 -22.70 2.17 -5.28
CA GLN A 167 -22.45 1.43 -6.51
C GLN A 167 -22.39 2.40 -7.69
N ARG A 168 -21.41 2.19 -8.55
CA ARG A 168 -21.20 3.00 -9.75
C ARG A 168 -20.72 2.12 -10.89
N SER A 169 -21.05 2.48 -12.12
CA SER A 169 -20.50 1.96 -13.36
C SER A 169 -19.32 2.82 -13.82
N ALA A 170 -18.49 2.29 -14.70
CA ALA A 170 -17.43 3.02 -15.36
C ALA A 170 -17.76 3.19 -16.84
N LYS A 171 -17.75 4.42 -17.30
CA LYS A 171 -17.92 4.76 -18.71
C LYS A 171 -16.57 4.82 -19.38
N PHE A 172 -16.44 4.18 -20.52
CA PHE A 172 -15.23 4.14 -21.32
C PHE A 172 -15.50 4.69 -22.71
N VAL A 173 -14.50 5.37 -23.26
CA VAL A 173 -14.50 5.88 -24.62
C VAL A 173 -13.30 5.32 -25.39
N ASP A 174 -13.51 5.12 -26.68
CA ASP A 174 -12.44 4.72 -27.56
C ASP A 174 -11.60 5.96 -27.93
N ALA A 175 -10.33 5.93 -27.61
CA ALA A 175 -9.37 7.00 -27.89
C ALA A 175 -8.15 6.44 -28.62
N LYS A 176 -7.46 7.28 -29.38
CA LYS A 176 -6.18 6.90 -29.98
C LYS A 176 -5.12 6.73 -28.91
N ASP A 177 -4.28 5.69 -29.06
CA ASP A 177 -3.15 5.46 -28.17
C ASP A 177 -2.16 6.64 -28.27
N PRO A 178 -1.75 7.26 -27.15
CA PRO A 178 -0.77 8.35 -27.16
C PRO A 178 0.60 7.96 -27.74
N HIS A 179 0.96 6.68 -27.68
CA HIS A 179 2.25 6.15 -28.14
C HIS A 179 2.17 5.54 -29.54
N ASP A 180 0.98 5.15 -30.00
CA ASP A 180 0.76 4.57 -31.32
C ASP A 180 -0.62 4.98 -31.85
N THR A 181 -0.66 6.08 -32.58
CA THR A 181 -1.90 6.66 -33.12
C THR A 181 -2.65 5.76 -34.12
N SER A 182 -2.03 4.65 -34.56
CA SER A 182 -2.71 3.64 -35.40
C SER A 182 -3.62 2.72 -34.57
N LYS A 183 -3.43 2.66 -33.26
CA LYS A 183 -4.23 1.84 -32.33
C LYS A 183 -5.29 2.66 -31.63
N THR A 184 -6.44 2.01 -31.40
CA THR A 184 -7.51 2.53 -30.56
C THR A 184 -7.46 1.80 -29.22
N VAL A 185 -7.42 2.55 -28.14
CA VAL A 185 -7.43 2.03 -26.76
C VAL A 185 -8.68 2.51 -26.04
N ARG A 186 -9.22 1.64 -25.20
CA ARG A 186 -10.37 1.94 -24.39
C ARG A 186 -9.94 2.72 -23.14
N ARG A 187 -10.34 3.99 -23.07
CA ARG A 187 -9.95 4.93 -22.01
C ARG A 187 -11.12 5.18 -21.06
N PHE A 188 -10.86 5.17 -19.76
CA PHE A 188 -11.83 5.59 -18.75
C PHE A 188 -12.17 7.07 -18.92
N GLU A 189 -13.47 7.40 -18.92
CA GLU A 189 -13.99 8.77 -19.03
C GLU A 189 -14.53 9.25 -17.68
N ALA A 190 -15.50 8.53 -17.10
CA ALA A 190 -16.19 8.94 -15.88
C ALA A 190 -16.82 7.76 -15.15
N TYR A 191 -17.19 7.98 -13.89
CA TYR A 191 -18.11 7.11 -13.17
C TYR A 191 -19.55 7.63 -13.29
N GLU A 192 -20.48 6.69 -13.38
CA GLU A 192 -21.92 6.96 -13.30
C GLU A 192 -22.48 6.28 -12.06
N THR A 193 -23.13 7.03 -11.17
CA THR A 193 -23.70 6.51 -9.93
C THR A 193 -24.93 5.63 -10.25
N ILE A 194 -24.91 4.39 -9.74
CA ILE A 194 -26.05 3.46 -9.79
C ILE A 194 -26.87 3.61 -8.51
N THR A 195 -26.23 3.51 -7.34
CA THR A 195 -26.86 3.73 -6.04
C THR A 195 -25.91 4.53 -5.16
N PRO A 196 -26.40 5.54 -4.42
CA PRO A 196 -25.57 6.30 -3.52
C PRO A 196 -25.06 5.43 -2.36
N GLY A 197 -23.90 5.76 -1.81
CA GLY A 197 -23.37 5.16 -0.60
C GLY A 197 -23.87 5.84 0.67
N ARG A 198 -23.42 5.33 1.81
CA ARG A 198 -23.67 5.95 3.12
C ARG A 198 -22.89 7.24 3.31
N LEU A 199 -21.78 7.39 2.60
CA LEU A 199 -20.89 8.55 2.65
C LEU A 199 -21.00 9.34 1.34
N SER A 200 -20.83 10.65 1.43
CA SER A 200 -20.57 11.48 0.26
C SER A 200 -19.21 11.11 -0.37
N PRO A 201 -18.94 11.47 -1.62
CA PRO A 201 -17.66 11.17 -2.27
C PRO A 201 -16.46 11.69 -1.49
N LEU A 202 -16.55 12.89 -0.91
CA LEU A 202 -15.47 13.47 -0.11
C LEU A 202 -15.24 12.69 1.20
N GLU A 203 -16.30 12.39 1.93
CA GLU A 203 -16.22 11.60 3.17
C GLU A 203 -15.67 10.20 2.91
N TYR A 204 -16.03 9.59 1.78
CA TYR A 204 -15.48 8.31 1.37
C TYR A 204 -13.97 8.41 1.09
N ASP A 205 -13.54 9.45 0.38
CA ASP A 205 -12.13 9.70 0.08
C ASP A 205 -11.31 9.90 1.37
N GLU A 206 -11.83 10.63 2.34
CA GLU A 206 -11.22 10.81 3.66
C GLU A 206 -11.17 9.51 4.46
N THR A 207 -12.25 8.73 4.42
CA THR A 207 -12.33 7.41 5.07
C THR A 207 -11.30 6.43 4.50
N VAL A 208 -11.15 6.40 3.19
CA VAL A 208 -10.10 5.57 2.54
C VAL A 208 -8.70 6.11 2.88
N ALA A 209 -8.52 7.43 2.97
CA ALA A 209 -7.25 8.01 3.38
C ALA A 209 -6.87 7.59 4.82
N ASP A 210 -7.82 7.56 5.75
CA ASP A 210 -7.58 7.07 7.11
C ASP A 210 -7.19 5.59 7.14
N LEU A 211 -7.88 4.76 6.37
CA LEU A 211 -7.54 3.34 6.23
C LEU A 211 -6.12 3.15 5.66
N VAL A 212 -5.77 3.88 4.60
CA VAL A 212 -4.45 3.79 3.98
C VAL A 212 -3.36 4.34 4.89
N ALA A 213 -3.64 5.40 5.67
CA ALA A 213 -2.73 5.89 6.71
C ALA A 213 -2.41 4.79 7.73
N TYR A 214 -3.42 4.07 8.21
CA TYR A 214 -3.21 2.95 9.12
C TYR A 214 -2.40 1.82 8.47
N LEU A 215 -2.68 1.43 7.22
CA LEU A 215 -1.93 0.40 6.51
C LEU A 215 -0.46 0.81 6.30
N GLN A 216 -0.20 2.07 6.01
CA GLN A 216 1.17 2.59 5.89
C GLN A 216 1.87 2.61 7.24
N TRP A 217 1.21 3.09 8.30
CA TRP A 217 1.73 3.08 9.66
C TRP A 217 2.02 1.64 10.12
N MET A 218 1.11 0.71 9.88
CA MET A 218 1.28 -0.71 10.22
C MET A 218 2.53 -1.31 9.59
N GLY A 219 2.84 -0.94 8.34
CA GLY A 219 4.04 -1.39 7.63
C GLY A 219 5.35 -0.81 8.18
N GLU A 220 5.32 0.33 8.89
CA GLU A 220 6.48 0.97 9.51
C GLU A 220 6.07 1.87 10.71
N PRO A 221 5.70 1.30 11.86
CA PRO A 221 5.24 2.08 13.02
C PRO A 221 6.31 3.04 13.59
N ALA A 222 7.58 2.74 13.36
CA ALA A 222 8.70 3.55 13.84
C ALA A 222 9.14 4.69 12.91
N GLN A 223 8.47 4.89 11.76
CA GLN A 223 8.90 5.85 10.73
C GLN A 223 9.14 7.26 11.28
N GLY A 224 8.18 7.82 12.01
CA GLY A 224 8.32 9.15 12.58
C GLY A 224 9.41 9.27 13.64
N GLN A 225 9.60 8.23 14.45
CA GLN A 225 10.66 8.19 15.45
C GLN A 225 12.03 8.01 14.82
N ARG A 226 12.14 7.18 13.76
CA ARG A 226 13.41 6.93 13.06
C ARG A 226 14.01 8.21 12.49
N VAL A 227 13.23 9.09 11.89
CA VAL A 227 13.72 10.36 11.36
C VAL A 227 14.31 11.22 12.47
N ARG A 228 13.60 11.37 13.58
CA ARG A 228 14.05 12.16 14.74
C ARG A 228 15.30 11.60 15.39
N VAL A 229 15.33 10.28 15.64
CA VAL A 229 16.49 9.60 16.23
C VAL A 229 17.67 9.60 15.26
N GLY A 230 17.41 9.44 13.95
CA GLY A 230 18.45 9.45 12.91
C GLY A 230 19.29 10.72 12.90
N VAL A 231 18.72 11.88 13.15
CA VAL A 231 19.47 13.15 13.26
C VAL A 231 20.51 13.07 14.39
N TRP A 232 20.11 12.61 15.58
CA TRP A 232 21.02 12.46 16.72
C TRP A 232 22.11 11.41 16.46
N VAL A 233 21.75 10.30 15.81
CA VAL A 233 22.73 9.26 15.41
C VAL A 233 23.76 9.84 14.44
N LEU A 234 23.35 10.63 13.44
CA LEU A 234 24.29 11.25 12.50
C LEU A 234 25.22 12.26 13.19
N ILE A 235 24.74 13.05 14.13
CA ILE A 235 25.56 13.97 14.93
C ILE A 235 26.59 13.17 15.74
N PHE A 236 26.16 12.13 16.44
CA PHE A 236 27.04 11.26 17.22
C PHE A 236 28.14 10.61 16.35
N LEU A 237 27.74 10.03 15.20
CA LEU A 237 28.68 9.42 14.26
C LEU A 237 29.67 10.45 13.69
N GLY A 238 29.24 11.67 13.42
CA GLY A 238 30.11 12.77 12.99
C GLY A 238 31.19 13.06 14.02
N LEU A 239 30.84 13.14 15.32
CA LEU A 239 31.81 13.31 16.40
C LEU A 239 32.77 12.15 16.49
N VAL A 240 32.29 10.91 16.42
CA VAL A 240 33.14 9.70 16.43
C VAL A 240 34.11 9.69 15.25
N ILE A 241 33.67 10.08 14.06
CA ILE A 241 34.55 10.17 12.87
C ILE A 241 35.65 11.16 13.09
N VAL A 242 35.39 12.36 13.66
CA VAL A 242 36.42 13.36 13.95
C VAL A 242 37.44 12.83 14.96
N ILE A 243 37.00 12.19 16.04
CA ILE A 243 37.88 11.60 17.05
C ILE A 243 38.74 10.49 16.44
N ALA A 244 38.11 9.58 15.69
CA ALA A 244 38.81 8.47 15.03
C ALA A 244 39.83 8.97 14.01
N TRP A 245 39.49 10.00 13.23
CA TRP A 245 40.42 10.63 12.29
C TRP A 245 41.62 11.26 13.00
N ARG A 246 41.40 11.98 14.09
CA ARG A 246 42.48 12.58 14.88
C ARG A 246 43.35 11.48 15.52
N LEU A 247 42.74 10.42 16.03
CA LEU A 247 43.46 9.29 16.59
C LEU A 247 44.31 8.60 15.52
N ASN A 248 43.74 8.32 14.36
CA ASN A 248 44.50 7.76 13.23
C ASN A 248 45.67 8.66 12.82
N ALA A 249 45.46 9.97 12.69
CA ALA A 249 46.51 10.91 12.37
C ALA A 249 47.63 10.92 13.44
N SER A 250 47.28 10.74 14.71
CA SER A 250 48.26 10.65 15.82
C SER A 250 49.09 9.37 15.72
N TYR A 251 48.48 8.21 15.44
CA TYR A 251 49.21 6.93 15.32
C TYR A 251 50.12 6.88 14.09
N TRP A 252 49.76 7.51 12.99
CA TRP A 252 50.55 7.51 11.76
C TRP A 252 51.50 8.68 11.63
N LYS A 253 51.60 9.55 12.65
CA LYS A 253 52.44 10.76 12.63
C LYS A 253 53.92 10.44 12.42
N ASP A 254 54.42 9.36 13.04
CA ASP A 254 55.83 9.02 13.06
C ASP A 254 56.19 7.86 12.06
N VAL A 255 55.19 7.40 11.31
CA VAL A 255 55.39 6.37 10.26
C VAL A 255 55.56 7.10 8.93
N LYS A 256 56.83 7.30 8.49
CA LYS A 256 57.19 7.80 7.16
C LYS A 256 57.82 6.68 6.34
#